data_7721ce033454d4406d63385143f676ec
#
_entry.id   7721ce033454d4406d63385143f676ec
#
_cell.length_a   1.000
_cell.length_b   1.000
_cell.length_c   1.000
_cell.angle_alpha   90.00
_cell.angle_beta   90.00
_cell.angle_gamma   90.00
#
_symmetry.space_group_name_H-M   'P 1'
#
loop_
_entity.id
_entity.type
_entity.pdbx_description
1 polymer ?
#
loop_
_entity_poly.entity_id
_entity_poly.type
_entity_poly.pdbx_seq_one_letter_code
_entity_poly.pdbx_strand_id
1 'polypeptide(L)'
;FSVMPLSLGSFRIGIHIAAPALGIEPESALDKIAAARLSTVYLPGNKITMLPDSIIHHFTLTENRLQPALSLYLDVSDDFTVIKCESRIEKIRVATNLRNNSLEQHFNDLALNKGGFEHTYSNELSLLWKFACKMEAQRGKSNDNNDKIDYSFEIKDDRVTISERRRGSPIDKVVSELMIYVNTEWGKQLTEAGITGIFRSQANGKVKMSTSPAPHQGLGVSQYTWSSSPMRRYVDLINQRQIIALLRKEA
;
A
#
# COMPACT_ATOMS: atom_id res chain seq x y z
N PHE A 1 4.90 0.47 7.39
CA PHE A 1 4.08 -0.30 8.34
C PHE A 1 4.64 -0.17 9.74
N SER A 2 3.83 -0.42 10.75
CA SER A 2 4.27 -0.54 12.15
C SER A 2 3.57 -1.71 12.81
N VAL A 3 4.21 -2.29 13.83
CA VAL A 3 3.62 -3.32 14.68
C VAL A 3 3.88 -2.91 16.14
N MET A 4 2.85 -2.95 16.95
CA MET A 4 2.92 -2.64 18.38
C MET A 4 2.18 -3.71 19.18
N PRO A 5 2.81 -4.33 20.17
CA PRO A 5 2.11 -5.26 21.04
C PRO A 5 1.04 -4.53 21.86
N LEU A 6 -0.09 -5.18 22.06
CA LEU A 6 -1.18 -4.80 22.95
C LEU A 6 -1.27 -5.80 24.11
N SER A 7 -2.31 -5.70 24.92
CA SER A 7 -2.55 -6.65 26.00
C SER A 7 -3.05 -8.01 25.48
N LEU A 8 -2.86 -9.07 26.26
CA LEU A 8 -3.44 -10.43 26.04
C LEU A 8 -3.06 -11.08 24.70
N GLY A 9 -1.82 -10.88 24.22
CA GLY A 9 -1.34 -11.50 22.98
C GLY A 9 -1.82 -10.82 21.68
N SER A 10 -2.68 -9.80 21.78
CA SER A 10 -3.08 -9.00 20.63
C SER A 10 -2.00 -7.98 20.25
N PHE A 11 -2.08 -7.44 19.06
CA PHE A 11 -1.14 -6.45 18.55
C PHE A 11 -1.84 -5.47 17.60
N ARG A 12 -1.24 -4.30 17.43
CA ARG A 12 -1.71 -3.28 16.49
C ARG A 12 -0.80 -3.23 15.28
N ILE A 13 -1.37 -3.36 14.09
CA ILE A 13 -0.71 -3.10 12.82
C ILE A 13 -1.07 -1.68 12.37
N GLY A 14 -0.07 -0.90 11.98
CA GLY A 14 -0.24 0.39 11.33
C GLY A 14 0.14 0.33 9.84
N ILE A 15 -0.75 0.80 8.97
CA ILE A 15 -0.51 0.97 7.54
C ILE A 15 -0.45 2.46 7.27
N HIS A 16 0.73 2.99 6.93
CA HIS A 16 0.96 4.42 6.80
C HIS A 16 1.21 4.80 5.35
N ILE A 17 0.39 5.70 4.83
CA ILE A 17 0.49 6.22 3.46
C ILE A 17 0.86 7.70 3.53
N ALA A 18 1.88 8.11 2.76
CA ALA A 18 2.22 9.51 2.63
C ALA A 18 0.99 10.34 2.24
N ALA A 19 0.81 11.51 2.85
CA ALA A 19 -0.40 12.32 2.72
C ALA A 19 -0.19 13.63 1.94
N PRO A 20 0.19 13.60 0.63
CA PRO A 20 0.36 14.80 -0.17
C PRO A 20 -0.94 15.59 -0.34
N ALA A 21 -2.10 14.96 -0.22
CA ALA A 21 -3.39 15.65 -0.26
C ALA A 21 -3.57 16.69 0.86
N LEU A 22 -2.79 16.63 1.93
CA LEU A 22 -2.79 17.66 2.98
C LEU A 22 -2.11 18.98 2.58
N GLY A 23 -1.33 18.98 1.51
CA GLY A 23 -0.61 20.16 1.03
C GLY A 23 -0.78 20.44 -0.45
N ILE A 24 -1.58 19.66 -1.16
CA ILE A 24 -1.92 19.92 -2.58
C ILE A 24 -3.41 20.22 -2.66
N GLU A 25 -3.73 21.51 -2.64
CA GLU A 25 -5.12 21.97 -2.74
C GLU A 25 -5.72 21.66 -4.12
N PRO A 26 -7.03 21.33 -4.19
CA PRO A 26 -7.75 21.23 -5.45
C PRO A 26 -7.58 22.49 -6.31
N GLU A 27 -7.50 22.33 -7.62
CA GLU A 27 -7.35 23.42 -8.61
C GLU A 27 -6.05 24.25 -8.49
N SER A 28 -5.17 23.92 -7.55
CA SER A 28 -3.84 24.54 -7.46
C SER A 28 -2.98 24.22 -8.69
N ALA A 29 -1.88 24.95 -8.90
CA ALA A 29 -0.94 24.65 -9.98
C ALA A 29 -0.38 23.22 -9.90
N LEU A 30 -0.09 22.72 -8.68
CA LEU A 30 0.36 21.35 -8.45
C LEU A 30 -0.73 20.31 -8.80
N ASP A 31 -1.97 20.59 -8.43
CA ASP A 31 -3.09 19.74 -8.75
C ASP A 31 -3.33 19.64 -10.27
N LYS A 32 -3.28 20.78 -10.97
CA LYS A 32 -3.41 20.82 -12.43
C LYS A 32 -2.30 20.05 -13.15
N ILE A 33 -1.06 20.12 -12.66
CA ILE A 33 0.05 19.32 -13.18
C ILE A 33 -0.22 17.82 -12.94
N ALA A 34 -0.63 17.42 -11.74
CA ALA A 34 -0.94 16.04 -11.41
C ALA A 34 -2.11 15.49 -12.23
N ALA A 35 -3.18 16.28 -12.39
CA ALA A 35 -4.34 15.95 -13.21
C ALA A 35 -4.00 15.77 -14.69
N ALA A 36 -3.15 16.63 -15.25
CA ALA A 36 -2.72 16.53 -16.64
C ALA A 36 -1.83 15.30 -16.89
N ARG A 37 -0.99 14.92 -15.92
CA ARG A 37 -0.10 13.76 -16.02
C ARG A 37 -0.77 12.44 -15.65
N LEU A 38 -1.79 12.44 -14.82
CA LEU A 38 -2.55 11.29 -14.31
C LEU A 38 -1.73 10.29 -13.49
N SER A 39 -0.54 9.93 -13.94
CA SER A 39 0.33 8.98 -13.24
C SER A 39 1.79 9.18 -13.57
N THR A 40 2.66 8.65 -12.71
CA THR A 40 4.09 8.49 -13.02
C THR A 40 4.27 7.41 -14.07
N VAL A 41 5.02 7.71 -15.13
CA VAL A 41 5.43 6.76 -16.16
C VAL A 41 6.84 6.27 -15.86
N TYR A 42 7.00 4.96 -15.76
CA TYR A 42 8.28 4.30 -15.52
C TYR A 42 8.85 3.79 -16.84
N LEU A 43 10.06 4.20 -17.14
CA LEU A 43 10.81 3.79 -18.30
C LEU A 43 12.11 3.11 -17.85
N PRO A 44 12.71 2.20 -18.63
CA PRO A 44 14.03 1.70 -18.31
C PRO A 44 15.02 2.85 -18.10
N GLY A 45 15.68 2.90 -16.93
CA GLY A 45 16.67 3.93 -16.59
C GLY A 45 16.11 5.35 -16.31
N ASN A 46 14.79 5.60 -16.47
CA ASN A 46 14.20 6.92 -16.25
C ASN A 46 12.74 6.83 -15.76
N LYS A 47 12.21 7.93 -15.27
CA LYS A 47 10.78 8.06 -14.91
C LYS A 47 10.30 9.48 -15.18
N ILE A 48 9.07 9.61 -15.65
CA ILE A 48 8.35 10.89 -15.74
C ILE A 48 7.39 10.93 -14.57
N THR A 49 7.70 11.72 -13.56
CA THR A 49 6.94 11.78 -12.32
C THR A 49 5.63 12.54 -12.47
N MET A 50 4.56 12.09 -11.81
CA MET A 50 3.27 12.80 -11.78
C MET A 50 3.40 14.16 -11.08
N LEU A 51 4.08 14.19 -9.96
CA LEU A 51 4.37 15.41 -9.18
C LEU A 51 5.82 15.85 -9.41
N PRO A 52 6.15 17.14 -9.23
CA PRO A 52 7.54 17.61 -9.20
C PRO A 52 8.36 16.88 -8.12
N ASP A 53 9.64 16.67 -8.39
CA ASP A 53 10.53 15.93 -7.47
C ASP A 53 10.62 16.57 -6.08
N SER A 54 10.61 17.91 -6.01
CA SER A 54 10.59 18.64 -4.73
C SER A 54 9.39 18.29 -3.86
N ILE A 55 8.23 18.11 -4.46
CA ILE A 55 6.99 17.70 -3.78
C ILE A 55 7.07 16.23 -3.35
N ILE A 56 7.58 15.36 -4.22
CA ILE A 56 7.80 13.96 -3.89
C ILE A 56 8.74 13.85 -2.69
N HIS A 57 9.87 14.56 -2.70
CA HIS A 57 10.80 14.57 -1.57
C HIS A 57 10.19 15.11 -0.28
N HIS A 58 9.33 16.13 -0.39
CA HIS A 58 8.66 16.73 0.76
C HIS A 58 7.73 15.73 1.48
N PHE A 59 6.96 14.93 0.74
CA PHE A 59 5.97 13.99 1.31
C PHE A 59 6.49 12.56 1.44
N THR A 60 7.65 12.21 0.90
CA THR A 60 8.21 10.86 1.04
C THR A 60 8.44 10.53 2.52
N LEU A 61 7.95 9.36 2.94
CA LEU A 61 8.17 8.83 4.28
C LEU A 61 9.63 8.40 4.44
N THR A 62 10.48 9.37 4.77
CA THR A 62 11.93 9.21 4.90
C THR A 62 12.30 8.87 6.33
N GLU A 63 13.34 8.05 6.53
CA GLU A 63 13.87 7.71 7.85
C GLU A 63 14.18 8.94 8.69
N ASN A 64 13.89 8.82 9.98
CA ASN A 64 14.17 9.81 11.01
C ASN A 64 13.51 11.19 10.80
N ARG A 65 12.63 11.35 9.83
CA ARG A 65 11.85 12.57 9.61
C ARG A 65 10.40 12.38 10.05
N LEU A 66 9.84 13.44 10.63
CA LEU A 66 8.42 13.50 10.96
C LEU A 66 7.65 13.94 9.71
N GLN A 67 6.83 13.05 9.15
CA GLN A 67 6.14 13.26 7.87
C GLN A 67 4.63 13.05 8.01
N PRO A 68 3.80 13.87 7.31
CA PRO A 68 2.36 13.69 7.32
C PRO A 68 1.97 12.37 6.65
N ALA A 69 1.10 11.64 7.30
CA ALA A 69 0.58 10.36 6.83
C ALA A 69 -0.91 10.25 7.08
N LEU A 70 -1.57 9.53 6.18
CA LEU A 70 -2.87 8.94 6.42
C LEU A 70 -2.62 7.48 6.85
N SER A 71 -3.02 7.16 8.07
CA SER A 71 -2.74 5.87 8.69
C SER A 71 -4.03 5.09 8.93
N LEU A 72 -3.98 3.78 8.67
CA LEU A 72 -4.98 2.83 9.09
C LEU A 72 -4.38 1.94 10.16
N TYR A 73 -5.00 1.89 11.33
CA TYR A 73 -4.62 1.03 12.44
C TYR A 73 -5.59 -0.14 12.57
N LEU A 74 -5.06 -1.33 12.74
CA LEU A 74 -5.79 -2.57 12.93
C LEU A 74 -5.38 -3.16 14.28
N ASP A 75 -6.32 -3.31 15.21
CA ASP A 75 -6.11 -4.11 16.40
C ASP A 75 -6.46 -5.57 16.05
N VAL A 76 -5.50 -6.44 16.24
CA VAL A 76 -5.52 -7.82 15.75
C VAL A 76 -5.31 -8.76 16.93
N SER A 77 -6.15 -9.81 17.02
CA SER A 77 -6.04 -10.88 18.01
C SER A 77 -4.86 -11.80 17.70
N ASP A 78 -4.57 -12.70 18.62
CA ASP A 78 -3.53 -13.75 18.49
C ASP A 78 -3.77 -14.72 17.33
N ASP A 79 -5.04 -14.93 16.94
CA ASP A 79 -5.45 -15.72 15.77
C ASP A 79 -5.48 -14.92 14.46
N PHE A 80 -4.96 -13.69 14.47
CA PHE A 80 -4.93 -12.75 13.32
C PHE A 80 -6.30 -12.28 12.83
N THR A 81 -7.32 -12.25 13.69
CA THR A 81 -8.62 -11.64 13.41
C THR A 81 -8.59 -10.14 13.73
N VAL A 82 -9.08 -9.30 12.83
CA VAL A 82 -9.17 -7.84 13.07
C VAL A 82 -10.33 -7.56 14.02
N ILE A 83 -10.02 -6.98 15.17
CA ILE A 83 -10.97 -6.63 16.24
C ILE A 83 -11.47 -5.20 16.08
N LYS A 84 -10.56 -4.29 15.71
CA LYS A 84 -10.82 -2.86 15.56
C LYS A 84 -10.07 -2.29 14.37
N CYS A 85 -10.69 -1.34 13.70
CA CYS A 85 -10.10 -0.60 12.60
C CYS A 85 -10.27 0.90 12.87
N GLU A 86 -9.21 1.70 12.68
CA GLU A 86 -9.24 3.14 12.94
C GLU A 86 -8.33 3.88 11.95
N SER A 87 -8.90 4.88 11.25
CA SER A 87 -8.13 5.76 10.36
C SER A 87 -7.74 7.05 11.07
N ARG A 88 -6.51 7.54 10.82
CA ARG A 88 -6.00 8.78 11.42
C ARG A 88 -5.22 9.63 10.41
N ILE A 89 -5.34 10.95 10.57
CA ILE A 89 -4.45 11.94 9.96
C ILE A 89 -3.41 12.30 11.02
N GLU A 90 -2.15 12.03 10.76
CA GLU A 90 -1.09 12.21 11.75
C GLU A 90 0.27 12.50 11.12
N LYS A 91 1.25 12.81 11.94
CA LYS A 91 2.66 12.81 11.55
C LYS A 91 3.35 11.59 12.14
N ILE A 92 4.02 10.81 11.29
CA ILE A 92 4.77 9.63 11.70
C ILE A 92 6.27 9.84 11.52
N ARG A 93 7.05 9.13 12.31
CA ARG A 93 8.50 9.01 12.15
C ARG A 93 8.83 7.60 11.69
N VAL A 94 9.44 7.48 10.53
CA VAL A 94 9.90 6.20 10.00
C VAL A 94 11.21 5.82 10.67
N ALA A 95 11.26 4.67 11.31
CA ALA A 95 12.47 4.15 11.96
C ALA A 95 13.49 3.66 10.93
N THR A 96 13.01 2.92 9.93
CA THR A 96 13.85 2.42 8.84
C THR A 96 13.05 2.16 7.58
N ASN A 97 13.70 2.31 6.42
CA ASN A 97 13.17 1.94 5.11
C ASN A 97 13.79 0.61 4.66
N LEU A 98 13.08 -0.48 4.91
CA LEU A 98 13.49 -1.80 4.47
C LEU A 98 13.36 -1.90 2.93
N ARG A 99 14.46 -2.23 2.26
CA ARG A 99 14.50 -2.38 0.80
C ARG A 99 14.35 -3.85 0.41
N ASN A 100 13.50 -4.14 -0.57
CA ASN A 100 13.23 -5.52 -0.99
C ASN A 100 14.51 -6.32 -1.26
N ASN A 101 15.45 -5.79 -2.05
CA ASN A 101 16.66 -6.51 -2.46
C ASN A 101 17.53 -6.97 -1.28
N SER A 102 17.64 -6.16 -0.22
CA SER A 102 18.42 -6.54 0.99
C SER A 102 17.60 -7.42 1.92
N LEU A 103 16.30 -7.19 2.02
CA LEU A 103 15.43 -7.92 2.93
C LEU A 103 15.15 -9.35 2.44
N GLU A 104 14.96 -9.57 1.14
CA GLU A 104 14.70 -10.89 0.55
C GLU A 104 15.82 -11.91 0.78
N GLN A 105 17.06 -11.44 1.02
CA GLN A 105 18.17 -12.32 1.39
C GLN A 105 17.94 -13.02 2.74
N HIS A 106 17.25 -12.38 3.66
CA HIS A 106 16.97 -12.87 5.01
C HIS A 106 15.52 -13.33 5.17
N PHE A 107 14.58 -12.57 4.62
CA PHE A 107 13.14 -12.80 4.71
C PHE A 107 12.60 -13.44 3.43
N ASN A 108 12.69 -14.76 3.36
CA ASN A 108 12.29 -15.57 2.21
C ASN A 108 11.64 -16.89 2.67
N ASP A 109 11.06 -17.64 1.75
CA ASP A 109 10.34 -18.87 2.05
C ASP A 109 11.22 -19.93 2.73
N LEU A 110 12.50 -20.01 2.37
CA LEU A 110 13.44 -20.97 3.01
C LEU A 110 13.67 -20.64 4.48
N ALA A 111 13.82 -19.36 4.81
CA ALA A 111 14.02 -18.90 6.18
C ALA A 111 12.75 -19.09 7.01
N LEU A 112 11.58 -18.77 6.46
CA LEU A 112 10.29 -18.98 7.10
C LEU A 112 10.00 -20.45 7.36
N ASN A 113 10.31 -21.34 6.43
CA ASN A 113 10.15 -22.79 6.57
C ASN A 113 11.11 -23.40 7.61
N LYS A 114 12.27 -22.79 7.85
CA LYS A 114 13.22 -23.18 8.92
C LYS A 114 12.84 -22.67 10.31
N GLY A 115 11.73 -21.95 10.44
CA GLY A 115 11.21 -21.47 11.72
C GLY A 115 11.67 -20.06 12.11
N GLY A 116 12.32 -19.33 11.21
CA GLY A 116 12.68 -17.94 11.45
C GLY A 116 13.94 -17.48 10.71
N PHE A 117 14.28 -16.22 10.88
CA PHE A 117 15.45 -15.56 10.27
C PHE A 117 16.01 -14.52 11.23
N GLU A 118 17.31 -14.26 11.11
CA GLU A 118 17.99 -13.25 11.92
C GLU A 118 17.85 -11.87 11.24
N HIS A 119 17.12 -10.97 11.88
CA HIS A 119 16.97 -9.58 11.46
C HIS A 119 16.45 -8.75 12.64
N THR A 120 16.80 -7.46 12.72
CA THR A 120 16.36 -6.55 13.78
C THR A 120 14.83 -6.51 13.93
N TYR A 121 14.10 -6.66 12.81
CA TYR A 121 12.63 -6.63 12.77
C TYR A 121 12.03 -8.01 12.46
N SER A 122 12.69 -9.10 12.87
CA SER A 122 12.23 -10.46 12.58
C SER A 122 10.85 -10.77 13.17
N ASN A 123 10.57 -10.28 14.37
CA ASN A 123 9.28 -10.46 15.04
C ASN A 123 8.15 -9.73 14.30
N GLU A 124 8.36 -8.44 13.99
CA GLU A 124 7.37 -7.62 13.27
C GLU A 124 7.10 -8.18 11.87
N LEU A 125 8.15 -8.54 11.13
CA LEU A 125 8.01 -9.13 9.81
C LEU A 125 7.29 -10.49 9.85
N SER A 126 7.56 -11.31 10.85
CA SER A 126 6.89 -12.60 11.05
C SER A 126 5.40 -12.41 11.37
N LEU A 127 5.05 -11.42 12.20
CA LEU A 127 3.65 -11.09 12.50
C LEU A 127 2.92 -10.57 11.25
N LEU A 128 3.54 -9.64 10.52
CA LEU A 128 2.98 -9.11 9.28
C LEU A 128 2.80 -10.19 8.21
N TRP A 129 3.74 -11.14 8.11
CA TRP A 129 3.64 -12.29 7.22
C TRP A 129 2.44 -13.19 7.56
N LYS A 130 2.31 -13.58 8.83
CA LYS A 130 1.19 -14.41 9.28
C LYS A 130 -0.16 -13.71 9.05
N PHE A 131 -0.23 -12.41 9.35
CA PHE A 131 -1.41 -11.60 9.05
C PHE A 131 -1.71 -11.57 7.55
N ALA A 132 -0.71 -11.33 6.69
CA ALA A 132 -0.87 -11.32 5.25
C ALA A 132 -1.38 -12.66 4.71
N CYS A 133 -0.84 -13.78 5.19
CA CYS A 133 -1.32 -15.12 4.82
C CYS A 133 -2.78 -15.34 5.23
N LYS A 134 -3.20 -14.87 6.42
CA LYS A 134 -4.60 -14.94 6.86
C LYS A 134 -5.52 -14.13 5.94
N MET A 135 -5.11 -12.89 5.60
CA MET A 135 -5.90 -12.02 4.71
C MET A 135 -6.05 -12.61 3.30
N GLU A 136 -4.97 -13.12 2.73
CA GLU A 136 -4.98 -13.80 1.43
C GLU A 136 -5.94 -15.01 1.44
N ALA A 137 -5.86 -15.85 2.47
CA ALA A 137 -6.73 -17.00 2.64
C ALA A 137 -8.22 -16.60 2.72
N GLN A 138 -8.54 -15.57 3.50
CA GLN A 138 -9.91 -15.07 3.63
C GLN A 138 -10.48 -14.54 2.30
N ARG A 139 -9.64 -14.04 1.40
CA ARG A 139 -10.03 -13.60 0.06
C ARG A 139 -10.14 -14.75 -0.95
N GLY A 140 -9.84 -15.99 -0.56
CA GLY A 140 -9.84 -17.17 -1.42
C GLY A 140 -8.73 -17.17 -2.48
N LYS A 141 -7.56 -16.54 -2.18
CA LYS A 141 -6.46 -16.31 -3.12
C LYS A 141 -5.15 -17.05 -2.77
N SER A 142 -5.19 -17.97 -1.83
CA SER A 142 -4.01 -18.64 -1.27
C SER A 142 -3.05 -19.31 -2.28
N ASN A 143 -3.47 -19.51 -3.52
CA ASN A 143 -2.68 -20.27 -4.51
C ASN A 143 -2.46 -19.53 -5.85
N ASP A 144 -2.91 -18.28 -6.00
CA ASP A 144 -2.99 -17.64 -7.32
C ASP A 144 -1.65 -17.02 -7.85
N ASN A 145 -0.58 -16.95 -7.06
CA ASN A 145 0.55 -16.07 -7.40
C ASN A 145 1.95 -16.70 -7.47
N ASN A 146 2.13 -17.98 -7.22
CA ASN A 146 3.48 -18.54 -7.03
C ASN A 146 4.33 -18.73 -8.31
N ASP A 147 3.75 -18.59 -9.52
CA ASP A 147 4.47 -18.88 -10.77
C ASP A 147 4.57 -17.70 -11.75
N LYS A 148 4.21 -16.49 -11.33
CA LYS A 148 4.34 -15.32 -12.24
C LYS A 148 5.76 -14.79 -12.22
N ILE A 149 6.42 -14.89 -13.38
CA ILE A 149 7.72 -14.26 -13.63
C ILE A 149 7.48 -12.78 -13.96
N ASP A 150 8.22 -11.91 -13.32
CA ASP A 150 8.35 -10.48 -13.66
C ASP A 150 9.76 -10.24 -14.22
N TYR A 151 9.92 -9.19 -15.02
CA TYR A 151 11.21 -8.84 -15.57
C TYR A 151 11.67 -7.49 -15.04
N SER A 152 12.88 -7.46 -14.48
CA SER A 152 13.58 -6.23 -14.13
C SER A 152 14.48 -5.78 -15.26
N PHE A 153 14.43 -4.49 -15.59
CA PHE A 153 15.26 -3.88 -16.60
C PHE A 153 16.26 -2.93 -15.92
N GLU A 154 17.54 -3.21 -16.10
CA GLU A 154 18.62 -2.36 -15.61
C GLU A 154 19.40 -1.82 -16.80
N ILE A 155 19.65 -0.49 -16.81
CA ILE A 155 20.51 0.13 -17.81
C ILE A 155 21.83 0.46 -17.14
N LYS A 156 22.91 -0.11 -17.63
CA LYS A 156 24.27 0.17 -17.19
C LYS A 156 25.18 0.25 -18.42
N ASP A 157 25.96 1.33 -18.53
CA ASP A 157 26.88 1.58 -19.64
C ASP A 157 26.22 1.41 -21.03
N ASP A 158 25.04 2.05 -21.23
CA ASP A 158 24.20 1.96 -22.42
C ASP A 158 23.76 0.54 -22.80
N ARG A 159 23.89 -0.42 -21.92
CA ARG A 159 23.42 -1.79 -22.09
C ARG A 159 22.21 -2.05 -21.21
N VAL A 160 21.20 -2.67 -21.80
CA VAL A 160 20.01 -3.14 -21.07
C VAL A 160 20.24 -4.56 -20.61
N THR A 161 20.21 -4.78 -19.31
CA THR A 161 20.19 -6.10 -18.70
C THR A 161 18.77 -6.43 -18.29
N ILE A 162 18.27 -7.58 -18.72
CA ILE A 162 16.96 -8.10 -18.34
C ILE A 162 17.19 -9.27 -17.39
N SER A 163 16.63 -9.16 -16.19
CA SER A 163 16.69 -10.23 -15.19
C SER A 163 15.28 -10.68 -14.80
N GLU A 164 15.11 -11.99 -14.64
CA GLU A 164 13.86 -12.55 -14.12
C GLU A 164 13.78 -12.35 -12.62
N ARG A 165 12.62 -11.89 -12.16
CA ARG A 165 12.26 -11.82 -10.75
C ARG A 165 10.98 -12.63 -10.55
N ARG A 166 11.02 -13.62 -9.68
CA ARG A 166 9.79 -14.32 -9.26
C ARG A 166 8.97 -13.38 -8.39
N ARG A 167 7.69 -13.20 -8.74
CA ARG A 167 6.73 -12.51 -7.87
C ARG A 167 6.29 -13.43 -6.74
N GLY A 168 5.88 -12.83 -5.64
CA GLY A 168 5.28 -13.56 -4.53
C GLY A 168 6.28 -13.91 -3.43
N SER A 169 7.41 -13.20 -3.37
CA SER A 169 8.27 -13.26 -2.19
C SER A 169 7.47 -12.91 -0.92
N PRO A 170 7.86 -13.38 0.27
CA PRO A 170 7.18 -13.02 1.52
C PRO A 170 6.98 -11.53 1.71
N ILE A 171 7.95 -10.69 1.33
CA ILE A 171 7.79 -9.25 1.44
C ILE A 171 6.80 -8.68 0.41
N ASP A 172 6.78 -9.21 -0.82
CA ASP A 172 5.79 -8.82 -1.83
C ASP A 172 4.37 -9.15 -1.33
N LYS A 173 4.19 -10.32 -0.69
CA LYS A 173 2.91 -10.71 -0.11
C LYS A 173 2.51 -9.78 1.04
N VAL A 174 3.39 -9.50 1.99
CA VAL A 174 3.12 -8.56 3.09
C VAL A 174 2.68 -7.21 2.53
N VAL A 175 3.44 -6.64 1.61
CA VAL A 175 3.12 -5.33 1.03
C VAL A 175 1.80 -5.36 0.27
N SER A 176 1.58 -6.36 -0.59
CA SER A 176 0.37 -6.44 -1.40
C SER A 176 -0.88 -6.64 -0.55
N GLU A 177 -0.86 -7.51 0.46
CA GLU A 177 -2.01 -7.77 1.31
C GLU A 177 -2.39 -6.54 2.17
N LEU A 178 -1.41 -5.87 2.76
CA LEU A 178 -1.66 -4.66 3.52
C LEU A 178 -2.18 -3.52 2.63
N MET A 179 -1.70 -3.41 1.38
CA MET A 179 -2.23 -2.45 0.41
C MET A 179 -3.64 -2.81 -0.06
N ILE A 180 -3.93 -4.09 -0.25
CA ILE A 180 -5.30 -4.55 -0.58
C ILE A 180 -6.23 -4.23 0.59
N TYR A 181 -5.81 -4.52 1.81
CA TYR A 181 -6.60 -4.27 3.00
C TYR A 181 -6.95 -2.78 3.15
N VAL A 182 -5.95 -1.89 3.16
CA VAL A 182 -6.20 -0.45 3.34
C VAL A 182 -7.07 0.14 2.25
N ASN A 183 -6.86 -0.25 0.99
CA ASN A 183 -7.67 0.25 -0.13
C ASN A 183 -9.12 -0.28 -0.09
N THR A 184 -9.32 -1.51 0.39
CA THR A 184 -10.67 -2.08 0.60
C THR A 184 -11.37 -1.37 1.75
N GLU A 185 -10.69 -1.21 2.88
CA GLU A 185 -11.28 -0.61 4.09
C GLU A 185 -11.61 0.87 3.88
N TRP A 186 -10.72 1.66 3.27
CA TRP A 186 -11.03 3.05 2.95
C TRP A 186 -12.14 3.19 1.92
N GLY A 187 -12.22 2.27 0.96
CA GLY A 187 -13.37 2.19 0.05
C GLY A 187 -14.68 1.96 0.81
N LYS A 188 -14.67 1.05 1.79
CA LYS A 188 -15.82 0.76 2.65
C LYS A 188 -16.22 1.98 3.49
N GLN A 189 -15.26 2.64 4.14
CA GLN A 189 -15.51 3.83 4.94
C GLN A 189 -16.14 4.97 4.12
N LEU A 190 -15.66 5.21 2.88
CA LEU A 190 -16.29 6.19 1.98
C LEU A 190 -17.71 5.79 1.61
N THR A 191 -17.94 4.52 1.26
CA THR A 191 -19.28 4.02 0.89
C THR A 191 -20.27 4.15 2.04
N GLU A 192 -19.88 3.73 3.24
CA GLU A 192 -20.74 3.78 4.45
C GLU A 192 -21.06 5.22 4.87
N ALA A 193 -20.16 6.15 4.61
CA ALA A 193 -20.37 7.58 4.87
C ALA A 193 -21.13 8.30 3.75
N GLY A 194 -21.46 7.64 2.64
CA GLY A 194 -22.10 8.27 1.48
C GLY A 194 -21.19 9.23 0.71
N ILE A 195 -19.87 9.16 0.92
CA ILE A 195 -18.89 10.03 0.27
C ILE A 195 -18.44 9.41 -1.05
N THR A 196 -18.43 10.22 -2.10
CA THR A 196 -18.02 9.76 -3.44
C THR A 196 -16.54 9.44 -3.47
N GLY A 197 -16.20 8.19 -3.78
CA GLY A 197 -14.84 7.73 -4.07
C GLY A 197 -14.70 7.27 -5.53
N ILE A 198 -13.46 7.07 -5.97
CA ILE A 198 -13.17 6.42 -7.26
C ILE A 198 -12.75 4.99 -6.99
N PHE A 199 -13.62 4.05 -7.38
CA PHE A 199 -13.46 2.62 -7.18
C PHE A 199 -12.89 1.95 -8.42
N ARG A 200 -12.07 0.93 -8.21
CA ARG A 200 -11.57 0.05 -9.26
C ARG A 200 -12.21 -1.32 -9.10
N SER A 201 -13.03 -1.70 -10.05
CA SER A 201 -13.69 -3.01 -10.11
C SER A 201 -13.09 -3.90 -11.19
N GLN A 202 -13.29 -5.21 -11.08
CA GLN A 202 -12.89 -6.17 -12.11
C GLN A 202 -13.93 -7.28 -12.22
N ALA A 203 -14.43 -7.48 -13.42
CA ALA A 203 -15.32 -8.60 -13.77
C ALA A 203 -14.86 -9.24 -15.09
N ASN A 204 -14.79 -10.57 -15.13
CA ASN A 204 -14.38 -11.33 -16.32
C ASN A 204 -13.06 -10.83 -16.96
N GLY A 205 -12.07 -10.53 -16.11
CA GLY A 205 -10.76 -10.01 -16.53
C GLY A 205 -10.75 -8.52 -16.90
N LYS A 206 -11.90 -7.88 -17.11
CA LYS A 206 -11.99 -6.46 -17.49
C LYS A 206 -12.00 -5.56 -16.27
N VAL A 207 -11.14 -4.56 -16.26
CA VAL A 207 -11.04 -3.54 -15.22
C VAL A 207 -11.86 -2.31 -15.60
N LYS A 208 -12.55 -1.73 -14.60
CA LYS A 208 -13.31 -0.49 -14.74
C LYS A 208 -13.04 0.43 -13.56
N MET A 209 -12.89 1.73 -13.82
CA MET A 209 -12.93 2.79 -12.80
C MET A 209 -14.30 3.45 -12.81
N SER A 210 -14.88 3.67 -11.64
CA SER A 210 -16.21 4.31 -11.50
C SER A 210 -16.36 4.95 -10.12
N THR A 211 -17.36 5.80 -9.95
CA THR A 211 -17.75 6.37 -8.65
C THR A 211 -18.69 5.46 -7.87
N SER A 212 -19.12 4.36 -8.45
CA SER A 212 -19.95 3.36 -7.78
C SER A 212 -19.09 2.18 -7.35
N PRO A 213 -19.17 1.74 -6.07
CA PRO A 213 -18.45 0.57 -5.60
C PRO A 213 -18.92 -0.69 -6.31
N ALA A 214 -18.00 -1.56 -6.66
CA ALA A 214 -18.29 -2.87 -7.26
C ALA A 214 -17.14 -3.85 -6.98
N PRO A 215 -17.39 -5.18 -7.02
CA PRO A 215 -16.41 -6.19 -6.72
C PRO A 215 -15.18 -6.17 -7.64
N HIS A 216 -14.02 -6.51 -7.07
CA HIS A 216 -12.80 -6.76 -7.81
C HIS A 216 -12.46 -8.25 -7.75
N GLN A 217 -12.96 -9.03 -8.73
CA GLN A 217 -12.84 -10.49 -8.76
C GLN A 217 -11.39 -10.98 -8.64
N GLY A 218 -10.46 -10.36 -9.37
CA GLY A 218 -9.04 -10.75 -9.31
C GLY A 218 -8.40 -10.55 -7.94
N LEU A 219 -8.90 -9.64 -7.10
CA LEU A 219 -8.43 -9.46 -5.74
C LEU A 219 -9.29 -10.20 -4.70
N GLY A 220 -10.47 -10.69 -5.07
CA GLY A 220 -11.41 -11.35 -4.15
C GLY A 220 -11.99 -10.40 -3.09
N VAL A 221 -12.26 -9.16 -3.44
CA VAL A 221 -12.82 -8.13 -2.53
C VAL A 221 -14.12 -7.56 -3.10
N SER A 222 -15.04 -7.16 -2.19
CA SER A 222 -16.35 -6.63 -2.56
C SER A 222 -16.30 -5.22 -3.15
N GLN A 223 -15.27 -4.46 -2.82
CA GLN A 223 -15.01 -3.12 -3.34
C GLN A 223 -13.51 -2.78 -3.15
N TYR A 224 -12.99 -1.89 -3.97
CA TYR A 224 -11.59 -1.54 -3.94
C TYR A 224 -11.36 -0.13 -4.47
N THR A 225 -10.74 0.73 -3.66
CA THR A 225 -10.28 2.06 -4.10
C THR A 225 -8.79 2.03 -4.40
N TRP A 226 -8.31 3.04 -5.10
CA TRP A 226 -6.88 3.35 -5.15
C TRP A 226 -6.61 4.56 -4.26
N SER A 227 -5.93 4.36 -3.13
CA SER A 227 -5.63 5.39 -2.13
C SER A 227 -4.21 5.29 -1.57
N SER A 228 -3.48 4.23 -1.90
CA SER A 228 -2.19 3.90 -1.30
C SER A 228 -0.96 4.43 -2.04
N SER A 229 -1.15 5.12 -3.17
CA SER A 229 -0.03 5.65 -3.97
C SER A 229 -0.28 7.08 -4.50
N PRO A 230 -0.64 8.04 -3.63
CA PRO A 230 -1.11 9.38 -4.04
C PRO A 230 -0.02 10.27 -4.67
N MET A 231 1.25 9.93 -4.53
CA MET A 231 2.35 10.66 -5.19
C MET A 231 2.58 10.24 -6.65
N ARG A 232 2.01 9.09 -7.07
CA ARG A 232 2.25 8.54 -8.40
C ARG A 232 0.98 8.19 -9.20
N ARG A 233 -0.21 8.33 -8.62
CA ARG A 233 -1.50 8.16 -9.30
C ARG A 233 -2.46 9.26 -8.84
N TYR A 234 -3.02 10.00 -9.79
CA TYR A 234 -3.92 11.11 -9.49
C TYR A 234 -5.22 10.65 -8.82
N VAL A 235 -5.73 9.49 -9.20
CA VAL A 235 -6.91 8.87 -8.56
C VAL A 235 -6.69 8.66 -7.06
N ASP A 236 -5.50 8.22 -6.66
CA ASP A 236 -5.17 8.03 -5.24
C ASP A 236 -5.13 9.36 -4.47
N LEU A 237 -4.68 10.43 -5.12
CA LEU A 237 -4.67 11.78 -4.55
C LEU A 237 -6.11 12.27 -4.33
N ILE A 238 -7.02 12.06 -5.30
CA ILE A 238 -8.44 12.40 -5.17
C ILE A 238 -9.08 11.60 -4.04
N ASN A 239 -8.93 10.27 -4.03
CA ASN A 239 -9.52 9.43 -2.99
C ASN A 239 -8.96 9.79 -1.60
N GLN A 240 -7.68 10.15 -1.51
CA GLN A 240 -7.09 10.59 -0.25
C GLN A 240 -7.74 11.88 0.28
N ARG A 241 -8.09 12.83 -0.60
CA ARG A 241 -8.85 14.03 -0.22
C ARG A 241 -10.20 13.68 0.37
N GLN A 242 -10.92 12.74 -0.24
CA GLN A 242 -12.24 12.29 0.26
C GLN A 242 -12.12 11.61 1.64
N ILE A 243 -11.09 10.78 1.84
CA ILE A 243 -10.83 10.14 3.14
C ILE A 243 -10.46 11.20 4.19
N ILE A 244 -9.65 12.20 3.83
CA ILE A 244 -9.29 13.31 4.73
C ILE A 244 -10.54 14.12 5.12
N ALA A 245 -11.41 14.45 4.15
CA ALA A 245 -12.67 15.15 4.42
C ALA A 245 -13.57 14.34 5.37
N LEU A 246 -13.70 13.03 5.14
CA LEU A 246 -14.40 12.12 6.04
C LEU A 246 -13.86 12.20 7.48
N LEU A 247 -12.55 12.08 7.63
CA LEU A 247 -11.91 12.06 8.96
C LEU A 247 -12.00 13.41 9.68
N ARG A 248 -12.04 14.51 8.95
CA ARG A 248 -12.23 15.86 9.48
C ARG A 248 -13.70 16.22 9.69
N LYS A 249 -14.63 15.36 9.24
CA LYS A 249 -16.09 15.64 9.24
C LYS A 249 -16.44 16.90 8.45
N GLU A 250 -15.74 17.11 7.33
CA GLU A 250 -15.94 18.24 6.40
C GLU A 250 -16.79 17.84 5.18
N ALA A 251 -17.29 16.60 5.16
CA ALA A 251 -18.05 16.03 4.05
C ALA A 251 -19.57 16.02 4.32
#